data_cd7323570283c8d0bb9e1f14da464e7d
#
_entry.id   cd7323570283c8d0bb9e1f14da464e7d
#
_cell.length_a   1.000
_cell.length_b   1.000
_cell.length_c   1.000
_cell.angle_alpha   90.00
_cell.angle_beta   90.00
_cell.angle_gamma   90.00
#
_symmetry.space_group_name_H-M   'P 1'
#
loop_
_entity.id
_entity.type
_entity.pdbx_description
1 polymer ?
#
loop_
_entity_poly.entity_id
_entity_poly.type
_entity_poly.pdbx_seq_one_letter_code
_entity_poly.pdbx_strand_id
1 'polypeptide(L)'
;MLFLNEIASNLWTATRSLRFLGLEVGCRMTVVRLPSQALVLISPIALKNGDRALLDSLGTVTHLVAPNLFHHLHFGEAQAIYPNAMAWGVAGLPQKRPDLRFDALLDQPGNFEETLYYQPFRGFSSILPQGIQLAHETVFWHPPSGSVILTDIAFNFDDTFPFTSRLAAQLLGTYQTLRPSRLEKWGTRDKAAVENSIRQVLTWEFDRVIPGHGAVLETHGKAQLQRGFEWFLGRSLAPANGDRLGMRIE
;
A
#
# COMPACT_ATOMS: atom_id res chain seq x y z
N MET A 1 16.69 11.17 -12.77
CA MET A 1 16.40 9.89 -13.41
C MET A 1 15.73 9.00 -12.39
N LEU A 2 14.69 8.26 -12.77
CA LEU A 2 14.04 7.24 -11.93
C LEU A 2 15.04 6.12 -11.69
N PHE A 3 15.13 5.65 -10.47
CA PHE A 3 15.83 4.42 -10.13
C PHE A 3 14.78 3.37 -9.80
N LEU A 4 14.68 2.34 -10.63
CA LEU A 4 13.82 1.19 -10.39
C LEU A 4 14.65 0.13 -9.66
N ASN A 5 14.24 -0.18 -8.44
CA ASN A 5 14.80 -1.28 -7.66
C ASN A 5 13.98 -2.54 -7.92
N GLU A 6 14.60 -3.56 -8.53
CA GLU A 6 13.94 -4.85 -8.72
C GLU A 6 13.86 -5.57 -7.38
N ILE A 7 12.63 -5.79 -6.92
CA ILE A 7 12.32 -6.48 -5.66
C ILE A 7 12.20 -7.99 -5.90
N ALA A 8 11.65 -8.36 -7.03
CA ALA A 8 11.50 -9.72 -7.51
C ALA A 8 11.22 -9.71 -9.00
N SER A 9 11.24 -10.87 -9.64
CA SER A 9 10.87 -10.98 -11.06
C SER A 9 9.50 -10.35 -11.31
N ASN A 10 9.43 -9.42 -12.26
CA ASN A 10 8.23 -8.67 -12.64
C ASN A 10 7.67 -7.72 -11.55
N LEU A 11 8.48 -7.37 -10.57
CA LEU A 11 8.09 -6.48 -9.47
C LEU A 11 9.23 -5.50 -9.13
N TRP A 12 8.99 -4.21 -9.32
CA TRP A 12 9.94 -3.14 -9.02
C TRP A 12 9.32 -2.09 -8.12
N THR A 13 10.19 -1.36 -7.43
CA THR A 13 9.80 -0.14 -6.70
C THR A 13 10.63 1.04 -7.14
N ALA A 14 10.06 2.22 -7.04
CA ALA A 14 10.77 3.48 -7.18
C ALA A 14 10.36 4.44 -6.08
N THR A 15 11.33 5.20 -5.57
CA THR A 15 11.10 6.15 -4.48
C THR A 15 11.47 7.58 -4.90
N ARG A 16 10.78 8.55 -4.29
CA ARG A 16 11.10 9.98 -4.36
C ARG A 16 11.00 10.57 -2.96
N SER A 17 11.72 11.67 -2.75
CA SER A 17 11.55 12.50 -1.57
C SER A 17 10.15 13.08 -1.54
N LEU A 18 9.51 12.98 -0.39
CA LEU A 18 8.23 13.62 -0.09
C LEU A 18 8.28 14.12 1.35
N ARG A 19 7.92 15.40 1.53
CA ARG A 19 7.81 15.96 2.87
C ARG A 19 6.36 16.11 3.28
N PHE A 20 6.06 15.62 4.46
CA PHE A 20 4.77 15.80 5.12
C PHE A 20 4.99 16.49 6.47
N LEU A 21 4.33 17.65 6.68
CA LEU A 21 4.51 18.50 7.88
C LEU A 21 5.99 18.80 8.20
N GLY A 22 6.80 19.01 7.15
CA GLY A 22 8.24 19.29 7.26
C GLY A 22 9.14 18.06 7.46
N LEU A 23 8.58 16.90 7.69
CA LEU A 23 9.32 15.64 7.85
C LEU A 23 9.48 14.94 6.49
N GLU A 24 10.66 14.40 6.23
CA GLU A 24 10.89 13.53 5.09
C GLU A 24 10.24 12.16 5.35
N VAL A 25 9.20 11.85 4.58
CA VAL A 25 8.49 10.57 4.70
C VAL A 25 8.73 9.66 3.49
N GLY A 26 9.28 10.23 2.42
CA GLY A 26 9.42 9.55 1.13
C GLY A 26 8.07 9.19 0.52
N CYS A 27 8.06 8.80 -0.75
CA CYS A 27 6.91 8.15 -1.38
C CYS A 27 7.42 7.04 -2.31
N ARG A 28 6.63 5.98 -2.42
CA ARG A 28 6.99 4.83 -3.24
C ARG A 28 5.89 4.51 -4.25
N MET A 29 6.33 4.31 -5.49
CA MET A 29 5.57 3.66 -6.55
C MET A 29 5.98 2.20 -6.62
N THR A 30 5.03 1.30 -6.75
CA THR A 30 5.29 -0.10 -7.09
C THR A 30 4.87 -0.35 -8.53
N VAL A 31 5.72 -1.02 -9.29
CA VAL A 31 5.50 -1.40 -10.69
C VAL A 31 5.39 -2.91 -10.76
N VAL A 32 4.28 -3.40 -11.27
CA VAL A 32 4.05 -4.84 -11.49
C VAL A 32 3.88 -5.08 -12.98
N ARG A 33 4.64 -6.02 -13.53
CA ARG A 33 4.46 -6.48 -14.90
C ARG A 33 3.61 -7.76 -14.91
N LEU A 34 2.51 -7.67 -15.64
CA LEU A 34 1.56 -8.76 -15.80
C LEU A 34 2.05 -9.76 -16.87
N PRO A 35 1.47 -10.98 -16.97
CA PRO A 35 1.81 -11.96 -17.99
C PRO A 35 1.71 -11.44 -19.44
N SER A 36 0.74 -10.58 -19.72
CA SER A 36 0.58 -9.90 -21.02
C SER A 36 1.67 -8.86 -21.36
N GLN A 37 2.66 -8.65 -20.46
CA GLN A 37 3.65 -7.57 -20.50
C GLN A 37 3.06 -6.18 -20.21
N ALA A 38 1.81 -6.10 -19.80
CA ALA A 38 1.20 -4.88 -19.30
C ALA A 38 1.78 -4.48 -17.94
N LEU A 39 1.93 -3.18 -17.71
CA LEU A 39 2.41 -2.63 -16.43
C LEU A 39 1.26 -2.02 -15.63
N VAL A 40 1.23 -2.36 -14.36
CA VAL A 40 0.40 -1.71 -13.33
C VAL A 40 1.29 -0.80 -12.49
N LEU A 41 1.03 0.51 -12.50
CA LEU A 41 1.72 1.48 -11.64
C LEU A 41 0.85 1.77 -10.42
N ILE A 42 1.24 1.26 -9.25
CA ILE A 42 0.54 1.49 -7.98
C ILE A 42 1.17 2.69 -7.28
N SER A 43 0.36 3.68 -6.93
CA SER A 43 0.81 4.94 -6.29
C SER A 43 1.88 5.67 -7.14
N PRO A 44 1.55 6.16 -8.34
CA PRO A 44 2.50 6.89 -9.17
C PRO A 44 3.16 8.04 -8.43
N ILE A 45 4.48 8.15 -8.57
CA ILE A 45 5.31 9.24 -8.06
C ILE A 45 5.64 10.23 -9.18
N ALA A 46 6.23 11.39 -8.83
CA ALA A 46 6.67 12.37 -9.83
C ALA A 46 7.58 11.72 -10.89
N LEU A 47 7.15 11.75 -12.14
CA LEU A 47 7.90 11.26 -13.29
C LEU A 47 8.56 12.43 -14.02
N LYS A 48 9.86 12.34 -14.26
CA LYS A 48 10.67 13.34 -14.95
C LYS A 48 10.98 12.91 -16.37
N ASN A 49 11.53 13.83 -17.16
CA ASN A 49 12.02 13.53 -18.51
C ASN A 49 12.99 12.33 -18.47
N GLY A 50 12.75 11.34 -19.31
CA GLY A 50 13.52 10.09 -19.38
C GLY A 50 13.00 8.95 -18.50
N ASP A 51 12.20 9.24 -17.46
CA ASP A 51 11.65 8.18 -16.59
C ASP A 51 10.63 7.32 -17.34
N ARG A 52 9.89 7.92 -18.28
CA ARG A 52 8.96 7.21 -19.17
C ARG A 52 9.68 6.12 -19.99
N ALA A 53 10.79 6.45 -20.65
CA ALA A 53 11.52 5.48 -21.46
C ALA A 53 11.98 4.26 -20.66
N LEU A 54 12.35 4.47 -19.37
CA LEU A 54 12.71 3.40 -18.46
C LEU A 54 11.51 2.48 -18.15
N LEU A 55 10.34 3.06 -17.86
CA LEU A 55 9.12 2.26 -17.64
C LEU A 55 8.71 1.54 -18.91
N ASP A 56 8.68 2.24 -20.05
CA ASP A 56 8.31 1.67 -21.35
C ASP A 56 9.26 0.51 -21.78
N SER A 57 10.50 0.49 -21.30
CA SER A 57 11.43 -0.63 -21.53
C SER A 57 11.08 -1.90 -20.76
N LEU A 58 10.28 -1.82 -19.70
CA LEU A 58 9.80 -2.97 -18.95
C LEU A 58 8.51 -3.57 -19.51
N GLY A 59 7.71 -2.78 -20.24
CA GLY A 59 6.42 -3.19 -20.80
C GLY A 59 5.53 -1.99 -21.10
N THR A 60 4.28 -2.24 -21.47
CA THR A 60 3.32 -1.18 -21.76
C THR A 60 2.55 -0.79 -20.51
N VAL A 61 2.59 0.49 -20.12
CA VAL A 61 1.78 0.98 -18.98
C VAL A 61 0.29 1.00 -19.40
N THR A 62 -0.49 0.11 -18.84
CA THR A 62 -1.92 -0.06 -19.10
C THR A 62 -2.81 0.27 -17.93
N HIS A 63 -2.25 0.30 -16.70
CA HIS A 63 -3.02 0.57 -15.49
C HIS A 63 -2.28 1.58 -14.60
N LEU A 64 -2.98 2.64 -14.21
CA LEU A 64 -2.57 3.59 -13.18
C LEU A 64 -3.48 3.42 -11.97
N VAL A 65 -2.92 3.26 -10.78
CA VAL A 65 -3.66 2.95 -9.57
C VAL A 65 -3.38 3.99 -8.48
N ALA A 66 -4.43 4.71 -8.05
CA ALA A 66 -4.43 5.52 -6.83
C ALA A 66 -5.03 4.67 -5.69
N PRO A 67 -4.19 4.04 -4.84
CA PRO A 67 -4.60 2.97 -3.94
C PRO A 67 -5.37 3.46 -2.70
N ASN A 68 -5.38 4.76 -2.41
CA ASN A 68 -6.12 5.36 -1.31
C ASN A 68 -6.42 6.85 -1.54
N LEU A 69 -7.07 7.50 -0.56
CA LEU A 69 -7.45 8.92 -0.65
C LEU A 69 -6.27 9.89 -0.49
N PHE A 70 -5.03 9.43 -0.26
CA PHE A 70 -3.85 10.28 -0.07
C PHE A 70 -2.82 10.08 -1.21
N HIS A 71 -2.70 8.87 -1.74
CA HIS A 71 -1.72 8.48 -2.76
C HIS A 71 -2.19 8.82 -4.20
N HIS A 72 -2.49 10.09 -4.44
CA HIS A 72 -2.94 10.61 -5.75
C HIS A 72 -2.20 11.88 -6.20
N LEU A 73 -1.15 12.31 -5.47
CA LEU A 73 -0.48 13.60 -5.71
C LEU A 73 0.06 13.74 -7.13
N HIS A 74 0.68 12.69 -7.67
CA HIS A 74 1.27 12.65 -9.00
C HIS A 74 0.43 11.86 -10.01
N PHE A 75 -0.83 11.57 -9.66
CA PHE A 75 -1.69 10.75 -10.51
C PHE A 75 -2.04 11.47 -11.82
N GLY A 76 -2.32 12.78 -11.77
CA GLY A 76 -2.61 13.60 -12.97
C GLY A 76 -1.41 13.69 -13.93
N GLU A 77 -0.18 13.81 -13.39
CA GLU A 77 1.04 13.77 -14.21
C GLU A 77 1.18 12.40 -14.90
N ALA A 78 0.93 11.31 -14.18
CA ALA A 78 0.97 9.97 -14.74
C ALA A 78 -0.10 9.76 -15.83
N GLN A 79 -1.33 10.28 -15.64
CA GLN A 79 -2.37 10.26 -16.67
C GLN A 79 -1.99 11.05 -17.92
N ALA A 80 -1.32 12.20 -17.76
CA ALA A 80 -0.86 12.98 -18.89
C ALA A 80 0.24 12.25 -19.71
N ILE A 81 1.11 11.49 -19.03
CA ILE A 81 2.16 10.69 -19.67
C ILE A 81 1.59 9.43 -20.33
N TYR A 82 0.59 8.79 -19.71
CA TYR A 82 -0.05 7.55 -20.14
C TYR A 82 -1.57 7.73 -20.33
N PRO A 83 -2.00 8.53 -21.32
CA PRO A 83 -3.41 8.89 -21.49
C PRO A 83 -4.32 7.72 -21.81
N ASN A 84 -3.76 6.63 -22.38
CA ASN A 84 -4.49 5.42 -22.75
C ASN A 84 -4.52 4.38 -21.61
N ALA A 85 -3.79 4.59 -20.53
CA ALA A 85 -3.82 3.68 -19.39
C ALA A 85 -5.15 3.82 -18.65
N MET A 86 -5.72 2.69 -18.24
CA MET A 86 -6.92 2.63 -17.40
C MET A 86 -6.62 3.17 -16.00
N ALA A 87 -7.40 4.13 -15.57
CA ALA A 87 -7.22 4.82 -14.29
C ALA A 87 -8.10 4.19 -13.20
N TRP A 88 -7.46 3.67 -12.16
CA TRP A 88 -8.12 3.04 -11.02
C TRP A 88 -8.01 3.92 -9.79
N GLY A 89 -9.12 4.12 -9.08
CA GLY A 89 -9.15 4.83 -7.82
C GLY A 89 -9.89 4.05 -6.74
N VAL A 90 -10.03 4.67 -5.58
CA VAL A 90 -10.84 4.15 -4.48
C VAL A 90 -12.11 4.97 -4.29
N ALA A 91 -13.09 4.41 -3.59
CA ALA A 91 -14.32 5.13 -3.26
C ALA A 91 -14.03 6.48 -2.59
N GLY A 92 -14.69 7.54 -3.04
CA GLY A 92 -14.50 8.92 -2.58
C GLY A 92 -13.40 9.70 -3.31
N LEU A 93 -12.52 9.03 -4.06
CA LEU A 93 -11.44 9.73 -4.78
C LEU A 93 -11.95 10.56 -5.97
N PRO A 94 -12.92 10.12 -6.79
CA PRO A 94 -13.51 10.97 -7.83
C PRO A 94 -14.14 12.26 -7.28
N GLN A 95 -14.75 12.21 -6.10
CA GLN A 95 -15.31 13.40 -5.45
C GLN A 95 -14.23 14.32 -4.89
N LYS A 96 -13.14 13.74 -4.34
CA LYS A 96 -12.00 14.49 -3.81
C LYS A 96 -11.16 15.14 -4.91
N ARG A 97 -11.07 14.49 -6.06
CA ARG A 97 -10.25 14.90 -7.21
C ARG A 97 -11.07 14.85 -8.50
N PRO A 98 -12.06 15.76 -8.64
CA PRO A 98 -12.91 15.84 -9.84
C PRO A 98 -12.15 16.29 -11.09
N ASP A 99 -10.92 16.77 -10.93
CA ASP A 99 -9.96 17.10 -11.98
C ASP A 99 -9.27 15.87 -12.60
N LEU A 100 -9.37 14.69 -11.97
CA LEU A 100 -8.76 13.46 -12.43
C LEU A 100 -9.80 12.51 -13.02
N ARG A 101 -9.39 11.77 -14.07
CA ARG A 101 -10.19 10.68 -14.62
C ARG A 101 -10.01 9.43 -13.79
N PHE A 102 -11.12 8.74 -13.49
CA PHE A 102 -11.14 7.40 -12.95
C PHE A 102 -12.10 6.54 -13.76
N ASP A 103 -11.58 5.49 -14.39
CA ASP A 103 -12.33 4.58 -15.25
C ASP A 103 -12.98 3.45 -14.44
N ALA A 104 -12.38 3.11 -13.29
CA ALA A 104 -12.88 2.07 -12.38
C ALA A 104 -12.51 2.35 -10.92
N LEU A 105 -13.23 1.71 -10.00
CA LEU A 105 -12.98 1.79 -8.57
C LEU A 105 -12.59 0.43 -8.00
N LEU A 106 -11.64 0.46 -7.07
CA LEU A 106 -11.15 -0.70 -6.32
C LEU A 106 -11.97 -0.89 -5.04
N ASP A 107 -13.30 -0.97 -5.16
CA ASP A 107 -14.24 -1.04 -4.03
C ASP A 107 -14.70 -2.46 -3.67
N GLN A 108 -14.33 -3.44 -4.50
CA GLN A 108 -14.52 -4.86 -4.29
C GLN A 108 -13.21 -5.61 -4.52
N PRO A 109 -13.04 -6.81 -3.91
CA PRO A 109 -11.90 -7.67 -4.24
C PRO A 109 -11.84 -8.02 -5.72
N GLY A 110 -10.63 -8.11 -6.26
CA GLY A 110 -10.40 -8.44 -7.66
C GLY A 110 -8.95 -8.77 -7.95
N ASN A 111 -8.61 -8.84 -9.22
CA ASN A 111 -7.25 -9.09 -9.65
C ASN A 111 -6.95 -8.48 -11.03
N PHE A 112 -5.66 -8.36 -11.34
CA PHE A 112 -5.12 -8.10 -12.67
C PHE A 112 -4.46 -9.39 -13.16
N GLU A 113 -5.05 -10.02 -14.19
CA GLU A 113 -4.55 -11.22 -14.88
C GLU A 113 -4.16 -12.37 -13.91
N GLU A 114 -4.94 -12.58 -12.85
CA GLU A 114 -4.68 -13.62 -11.81
C GLU A 114 -3.25 -13.58 -11.24
N THR A 115 -2.54 -12.46 -11.42
CA THR A 115 -1.15 -12.26 -11.02
C THR A 115 -1.01 -11.25 -9.90
N LEU A 116 -1.83 -10.19 -9.90
CA LEU A 116 -1.87 -9.18 -8.85
C LEU A 116 -3.29 -9.11 -8.31
N TYR A 117 -3.52 -9.65 -7.13
CA TYR A 117 -4.80 -9.61 -6.43
C TYR A 117 -4.90 -8.35 -5.59
N TYR A 118 -6.12 -7.87 -5.38
CA TYR A 118 -6.37 -6.71 -4.53
C TYR A 118 -7.66 -6.84 -3.75
N GLN A 119 -7.69 -6.16 -2.58
CA GLN A 119 -8.92 -6.00 -1.81
C GLN A 119 -8.96 -4.68 -1.06
N PRO A 120 -10.16 -4.09 -0.89
CA PRO A 120 -10.37 -2.90 -0.07
C PRO A 120 -10.04 -3.17 1.40
N PHE A 121 -9.32 -2.24 2.03
CA PHE A 121 -9.07 -2.22 3.47
C PHE A 121 -9.97 -1.17 4.12
N ARG A 122 -10.97 -1.62 4.85
CA ARG A 122 -12.07 -0.78 5.35
C ARG A 122 -11.83 -0.33 6.80
N GLY A 123 -12.48 0.78 7.17
CA GLY A 123 -12.53 1.29 8.54
C GLY A 123 -11.31 2.09 9.00
N PHE A 124 -10.22 2.08 8.23
CA PHE A 124 -8.96 2.73 8.61
C PHE A 124 -9.01 4.23 8.42
N SER A 125 -8.57 4.99 9.43
CA SER A 125 -8.56 6.45 9.43
C SER A 125 -7.27 6.98 10.03
N SER A 126 -6.86 8.16 9.58
CA SER A 126 -5.72 8.89 10.11
C SER A 126 -6.14 10.22 10.72
N ILE A 127 -5.41 10.69 11.73
CA ILE A 127 -5.53 12.06 12.25
C ILE A 127 -4.61 12.94 11.41
N LEU A 128 -5.21 13.86 10.68
CA LEU A 128 -4.52 14.85 9.88
C LEU A 128 -4.80 16.26 10.42
N PRO A 129 -4.08 17.31 9.98
CA PRO A 129 -4.33 18.69 10.42
C PRO A 129 -5.78 19.14 10.21
N GLN A 130 -6.46 18.60 9.20
CA GLN A 130 -7.86 18.89 8.87
C GLN A 130 -8.86 18.04 9.67
N GLY A 131 -8.39 17.19 10.59
CA GLY A 131 -9.21 16.28 11.38
C GLY A 131 -9.02 14.80 10.99
N ILE A 132 -9.93 13.97 11.50
CA ILE A 132 -9.90 12.52 11.21
C ILE A 132 -10.43 12.29 9.79
N GLN A 133 -9.62 11.59 8.98
CA GLN A 133 -9.98 11.26 7.60
C GLN A 133 -9.86 9.76 7.35
N LEU A 134 -10.83 9.20 6.62
CA LEU A 134 -10.77 7.83 6.12
C LEU A 134 -9.68 7.70 5.05
N ALA A 135 -8.94 6.59 5.08
CA ALA A 135 -7.94 6.31 4.06
C ALA A 135 -8.53 5.65 2.81
N HIS A 136 -9.57 4.82 2.96
CA HIS A 136 -10.14 4.01 1.87
C HIS A 136 -9.05 3.28 1.08
N GLU A 137 -8.15 2.61 1.78
CA GLU A 137 -7.01 1.96 1.14
C GLU A 137 -7.40 0.64 0.47
N THR A 138 -6.72 0.33 -0.63
CA THR A 138 -6.73 -0.98 -1.26
C THR A 138 -5.33 -1.60 -1.11
N VAL A 139 -5.29 -2.83 -0.64
CA VAL A 139 -4.06 -3.62 -0.45
C VAL A 139 -3.94 -4.61 -1.60
N PHE A 140 -2.70 -4.84 -2.06
CA PHE A 140 -2.42 -5.74 -3.18
C PHE A 140 -1.56 -6.90 -2.72
N TRP A 141 -1.74 -8.04 -3.36
CA TRP A 141 -0.93 -9.24 -3.17
C TRP A 141 -0.43 -9.74 -4.52
N HIS A 142 0.87 -9.94 -4.60
CA HIS A 142 1.56 -10.50 -5.75
C HIS A 142 2.07 -11.90 -5.39
N PRO A 143 1.27 -12.97 -5.64
CA PRO A 143 1.62 -14.34 -5.29
C PRO A 143 2.98 -14.79 -5.82
N PRO A 144 3.37 -14.48 -7.11
CA PRO A 144 4.62 -14.98 -7.66
C PRO A 144 5.86 -14.58 -6.86
N SER A 145 5.79 -13.44 -6.14
CA SER A 145 6.91 -12.96 -5.30
C SER A 145 6.64 -13.09 -3.80
N GLY A 146 5.48 -13.60 -3.40
CA GLY A 146 5.08 -13.63 -1.99
C GLY A 146 5.05 -12.24 -1.35
N SER A 147 4.65 -11.21 -2.09
CA SER A 147 4.69 -9.82 -1.62
C SER A 147 3.31 -9.24 -1.43
N VAL A 148 3.11 -8.54 -0.30
CA VAL A 148 1.98 -7.64 -0.08
C VAL A 148 2.43 -6.20 -0.28
N ILE A 149 1.64 -5.44 -1.04
CA ILE A 149 1.86 -4.01 -1.31
C ILE A 149 0.75 -3.24 -0.61
N LEU A 150 1.15 -2.29 0.20
CA LEU A 150 0.25 -1.41 0.95
C LEU A 150 0.80 0.02 0.92
N THR A 151 0.02 0.99 1.36
CA THR A 151 0.46 2.39 1.37
C THR A 151 0.47 2.98 2.77
N ASP A 152 -0.70 3.33 3.34
CA ASP A 152 -0.80 4.07 4.60
C ASP A 152 -1.32 3.25 5.77
N ILE A 153 -1.74 1.99 5.56
CA ILE A 153 -2.22 1.16 6.68
C ILE A 153 -1.10 0.64 7.58
N ALA A 154 0.17 0.68 7.12
CA ALA A 154 1.33 0.40 7.95
C ALA A 154 2.58 1.10 7.40
N PHE A 155 3.48 1.47 8.30
CA PHE A 155 4.74 2.17 8.01
C PHE A 155 5.90 1.38 8.61
N ASN A 156 7.11 1.54 8.01
CA ASN A 156 8.33 0.91 8.51
C ASN A 156 9.53 1.83 8.27
N PHE A 157 9.67 2.88 9.07
CA PHE A 157 10.81 3.79 8.96
C PHE A 157 12.06 3.17 9.59
N ASP A 158 13.22 3.42 8.97
CA ASP A 158 14.52 2.88 9.42
C ASP A 158 15.61 3.96 9.46
N ASP A 159 16.86 3.52 9.61
CA ASP A 159 18.04 4.39 9.72
C ASP A 159 18.37 5.16 8.45
N THR A 160 17.80 4.84 7.32
CA THR A 160 18.01 5.55 6.04
C THR A 160 17.32 6.93 6.02
N PHE A 161 16.36 7.14 6.94
CA PHE A 161 15.64 8.41 7.04
C PHE A 161 16.37 9.44 7.89
N PRO A 162 16.19 10.77 7.64
CA PRO A 162 16.77 11.84 8.44
C PRO A 162 16.40 11.70 9.93
N PHE A 163 17.29 12.22 10.79
CA PHE A 163 17.11 12.12 12.26
C PHE A 163 15.73 12.61 12.73
N THR A 164 15.24 13.73 12.19
CA THR A 164 13.92 14.28 12.55
C THR A 164 12.78 13.32 12.22
N SER A 165 12.83 12.66 11.06
CA SER A 165 11.85 11.65 10.64
C SER A 165 11.94 10.39 11.50
N ARG A 166 13.16 9.95 11.85
CA ARG A 166 13.37 8.82 12.75
C ARG A 166 12.80 9.09 14.16
N LEU A 167 13.05 10.29 14.69
CA LEU A 167 12.50 10.69 16.00
C LEU A 167 10.96 10.71 15.96
N ALA A 168 10.37 11.28 14.92
CA ALA A 168 8.92 11.25 14.74
C ALA A 168 8.39 9.81 14.62
N ALA A 169 9.06 8.96 13.84
CA ALA A 169 8.68 7.54 13.70
C ALA A 169 8.78 6.78 15.03
N GLN A 170 9.79 7.06 15.87
CA GLN A 170 9.89 6.50 17.23
C GLN A 170 8.71 6.94 18.11
N LEU A 171 8.39 8.24 18.11
CA LEU A 171 7.25 8.78 18.86
C LEU A 171 5.92 8.22 18.36
N LEU A 172 5.77 8.01 17.05
CA LEU A 172 4.57 7.44 16.43
C LEU A 172 4.56 5.91 16.45
N GLY A 173 5.69 5.29 16.78
CA GLY A 173 5.82 3.85 16.96
C GLY A 173 6.07 3.06 15.70
N THR A 174 6.50 3.67 14.62
CA THR A 174 6.72 3.05 13.30
C THR A 174 8.19 2.94 12.90
N TYR A 175 9.11 3.21 13.85
CA TYR A 175 10.53 3.07 13.64
C TYR A 175 10.96 1.62 13.81
N GLN A 176 11.60 1.05 12.79
CA GLN A 176 12.04 -0.35 12.72
C GLN A 176 10.95 -1.36 13.12
N THR A 177 9.69 -0.98 12.86
CA THR A 177 8.54 -1.81 13.20
C THR A 177 7.41 -1.56 12.21
N LEU A 178 7.08 -2.61 11.44
CA LEU A 178 5.97 -2.54 10.48
C LEU A 178 4.63 -2.54 11.21
N ARG A 179 3.97 -1.40 11.27
CA ARG A 179 2.64 -1.25 11.88
C ARG A 179 1.97 0.08 11.53
N PRO A 180 0.65 0.23 11.77
CA PRO A 180 -0.01 1.53 11.78
C PRO A 180 0.63 2.47 12.82
N SER A 181 0.59 3.78 12.61
CA SER A 181 1.10 4.71 13.62
C SER A 181 0.11 4.92 14.78
N ARG A 182 0.54 5.63 15.81
CA ARG A 182 -0.34 6.04 16.92
C ARG A 182 -1.46 6.96 16.45
N LEU A 183 -1.24 7.77 15.40
CA LEU A 183 -2.27 8.65 14.86
C LEU A 183 -3.43 7.84 14.27
N GLU A 184 -3.13 6.82 13.49
CA GLU A 184 -4.16 5.91 12.94
C GLU A 184 -4.85 5.13 14.07
N LYS A 185 -4.07 4.67 15.07
CA LYS A 185 -4.62 3.94 16.23
C LYS A 185 -5.65 4.76 16.99
N TRP A 186 -5.40 6.06 17.14
CA TRP A 186 -6.32 6.98 17.83
C TRP A 186 -7.43 7.52 16.91
N GLY A 187 -7.12 7.72 15.63
CA GLY A 187 -8.07 8.24 14.64
C GLY A 187 -9.12 7.24 14.20
N THR A 188 -8.77 5.95 14.17
CA THR A 188 -9.66 4.90 13.70
C THR A 188 -10.73 4.55 14.72
N ARG A 189 -11.99 4.76 14.33
CA ARG A 189 -13.17 4.45 15.14
C ARG A 189 -13.72 3.06 14.86
N ASP A 190 -13.80 2.68 13.59
CA ASP A 190 -14.32 1.36 13.18
C ASP A 190 -13.22 0.29 13.17
N LYS A 191 -12.80 -0.10 14.37
CA LYS A 191 -11.80 -1.15 14.55
C LYS A 191 -12.30 -2.54 14.13
N ALA A 192 -13.61 -2.75 14.11
CA ALA A 192 -14.18 -4.03 13.66
C ALA A 192 -13.99 -4.20 12.14
N ALA A 193 -14.25 -3.16 11.35
CA ALA A 193 -13.98 -3.20 9.91
C ALA A 193 -12.49 -3.37 9.60
N VAL A 194 -11.60 -2.71 10.37
CA VAL A 194 -10.15 -2.90 10.25
C VAL A 194 -9.75 -4.33 10.55
N GLU A 195 -10.29 -4.92 11.64
CA GLU A 195 -9.99 -6.32 11.99
C GLU A 195 -10.44 -7.28 10.90
N ASN A 196 -11.65 -7.11 10.37
CA ASN A 196 -12.14 -7.94 9.28
C ASN A 196 -11.23 -7.82 8.04
N SER A 197 -10.80 -6.60 7.70
CA SER A 197 -9.92 -6.35 6.56
C SER A 197 -8.54 -6.98 6.74
N ILE A 198 -7.91 -6.81 7.91
CA ILE A 198 -6.58 -7.39 8.14
C ILE A 198 -6.63 -8.91 8.22
N ARG A 199 -7.69 -9.51 8.78
CA ARG A 199 -7.86 -10.97 8.78
C ARG A 199 -7.93 -11.52 7.36
N GLN A 200 -8.59 -10.84 6.43
CA GLN A 200 -8.61 -11.22 5.02
C GLN A 200 -7.22 -11.12 4.38
N VAL A 201 -6.47 -10.02 4.61
CA VAL A 201 -5.07 -9.89 4.13
C VAL A 201 -4.20 -11.02 4.68
N LEU A 202 -4.37 -11.39 5.94
CA LEU A 202 -3.59 -12.46 6.58
C LEU A 202 -3.96 -13.87 6.08
N THR A 203 -5.02 -14.05 5.28
CA THR A 203 -5.26 -15.32 4.57
C THR A 203 -4.30 -15.54 3.40
N TRP A 204 -3.72 -14.46 2.86
CA TRP A 204 -2.74 -14.55 1.78
C TRP A 204 -1.41 -15.11 2.27
N GLU A 205 -0.72 -15.83 1.37
CA GLU A 205 0.63 -16.33 1.66
C GLU A 205 1.68 -15.35 1.15
N PHE A 206 2.33 -14.66 2.08
CA PHE A 206 3.38 -13.68 1.80
C PHE A 206 4.43 -13.66 2.90
N ASP A 207 5.63 -13.26 2.52
CA ASP A 207 6.74 -13.04 3.47
C ASP A 207 7.29 -11.60 3.36
N ARG A 208 7.12 -10.96 2.19
CA ARG A 208 7.54 -9.58 1.95
C ARG A 208 6.38 -8.61 2.08
N VAL A 209 6.68 -7.41 2.64
CA VAL A 209 5.74 -6.28 2.64
C VAL A 209 6.40 -5.04 2.07
N ILE A 210 5.73 -4.41 1.11
CA ILE A 210 6.16 -3.20 0.42
C ILE A 210 5.24 -2.05 0.84
N PRO A 211 5.63 -1.23 1.83
CA PRO A 211 4.83 -0.07 2.26
C PRO A 211 5.05 1.14 1.33
N GLY A 212 4.08 2.04 1.25
CA GLY A 212 4.20 3.32 0.54
C GLY A 212 5.25 4.24 1.15
N HIS A 213 5.48 4.13 2.45
CA HIS A 213 6.43 4.92 3.23
C HIS A 213 7.31 4.02 4.10
N GLY A 214 8.61 4.36 4.16
CA GLY A 214 9.58 3.57 4.92
C GLY A 214 10.25 2.47 4.11
N ALA A 215 10.95 1.56 4.80
CA ALA A 215 11.71 0.46 4.21
C ALA A 215 10.81 -0.72 3.80
N VAL A 216 11.17 -1.40 2.72
CA VAL A 216 10.60 -2.70 2.36
C VAL A 216 11.01 -3.72 3.42
N LEU A 217 10.09 -4.55 3.83
CA LEU A 217 10.35 -5.68 4.72
C LEU A 217 10.46 -6.95 3.88
N GLU A 218 11.68 -7.43 3.72
CA GLU A 218 12.00 -8.53 2.79
C GLU A 218 11.53 -9.90 3.28
N THR A 219 11.51 -10.10 4.62
CA THR A 219 11.17 -11.36 5.25
C THR A 219 10.34 -11.15 6.52
N HIS A 220 9.64 -12.21 6.95
CA HIS A 220 8.78 -12.19 8.15
C HIS A 220 7.67 -11.12 8.12
N GLY A 221 7.31 -10.64 6.91
CA GLY A 221 6.34 -9.57 6.73
C GLY A 221 4.96 -9.90 7.26
N LYS A 222 4.47 -11.12 7.00
CA LYS A 222 3.16 -11.58 7.50
C LYS A 222 3.10 -11.54 9.02
N ALA A 223 4.12 -12.09 9.68
CA ALA A 223 4.17 -12.11 11.15
C ALA A 223 4.33 -10.70 11.75
N GLN A 224 5.11 -9.81 11.11
CA GLN A 224 5.26 -8.44 11.58
C GLN A 224 4.00 -7.61 11.35
N LEU A 225 3.35 -7.74 10.20
CA LEU A 225 2.09 -7.07 9.91
C LEU A 225 1.01 -7.50 10.90
N GLN A 226 0.89 -8.81 11.16
CA GLN A 226 -0.03 -9.34 12.17
C GLN A 226 0.22 -8.73 13.54
N ARG A 227 1.46 -8.77 14.05
CA ARG A 227 1.82 -8.14 15.34
C ARG A 227 1.53 -6.64 15.37
N GLY A 228 1.77 -5.94 14.25
CA GLY A 228 1.46 -4.52 14.12
C GLY A 228 -0.02 -4.23 14.29
N PHE A 229 -0.88 -5.04 13.69
CA PHE A 229 -2.32 -4.89 13.82
C PHE A 229 -2.88 -5.43 15.15
N GLU A 230 -2.28 -6.45 15.75
CA GLU A 230 -2.61 -6.88 17.12
C GLU A 230 -2.35 -5.74 18.13
N TRP A 231 -1.20 -5.05 18.00
CA TRP A 231 -0.93 -3.86 18.79
C TRP A 231 -1.96 -2.74 18.52
N PHE A 232 -2.33 -2.52 17.25
CA PHE A 232 -3.31 -1.50 16.86
C PHE A 232 -4.70 -1.79 17.43
N LEU A 233 -5.15 -3.03 17.34
CA LEU A 233 -6.46 -3.48 17.83
C LEU A 233 -6.50 -3.68 19.35
N GLY A 234 -5.33 -3.91 19.97
CA GLY A 234 -5.22 -4.25 21.39
C GLY A 234 -5.67 -5.67 21.72
N ARG A 235 -5.67 -6.57 20.74
CA ARG A 235 -6.05 -7.98 20.89
C ARG A 235 -5.36 -8.86 19.86
N SER A 236 -5.29 -10.18 20.12
CA SER A 236 -4.72 -11.16 19.21
C SER A 236 -5.59 -11.36 17.96
N LEU A 237 -4.91 -11.58 16.84
CA LEU A 237 -5.51 -12.01 15.56
C LEU A 237 -5.34 -13.52 15.33
N ALA A 238 -4.64 -14.22 16.22
CA ALA A 238 -4.60 -15.69 16.18
C ALA A 238 -6.02 -16.26 16.26
N PRO A 239 -6.31 -17.38 15.58
CA PRO A 239 -7.60 -18.05 15.76
C PRO A 239 -7.81 -18.37 17.23
N ALA A 240 -8.99 -18.11 17.75
CA ALA A 240 -9.34 -18.51 19.10
C ALA A 240 -9.15 -20.03 19.22
N ASN A 241 -8.51 -20.49 20.31
CA ASN A 241 -8.16 -21.91 20.55
C ASN A 241 -9.39 -22.87 20.63
N GLY A 242 -10.54 -22.49 20.10
CA GLY A 242 -11.80 -23.25 20.06
C GLY A 242 -12.12 -23.96 18.75
N ASP A 243 -11.51 -23.58 17.62
CA ASP A 243 -11.90 -24.10 16.30
C ASP A 243 -11.13 -25.37 15.85
N ARG A 244 -10.31 -25.96 16.72
CA ARG A 244 -9.62 -27.25 16.42
C ARG A 244 -10.43 -28.50 16.78
N LEU A 245 -11.70 -28.37 17.08
CA LEU A 245 -12.60 -29.49 17.40
C LEU A 245 -13.66 -29.64 16.30
N GLY A 246 -13.32 -30.26 15.17
CA GLY A 246 -14.29 -30.51 14.12
C GLY A 246 -13.84 -31.32 12.91
N MET A 247 -12.68 -32.02 12.98
CA MET A 247 -12.38 -33.06 11.98
C MET A 247 -12.14 -34.39 12.71
N ARG A 248 -13.22 -35.03 13.22
CA ARG A 248 -13.23 -36.46 13.38
C ARG A 248 -13.58 -37.05 12.03
N ILE A 249 -12.62 -37.77 11.48
CA ILE A 249 -12.79 -38.68 10.36
C ILE A 249 -13.58 -39.86 10.90
N GLU A 250 -14.78 -40.09 10.37
CA GLU A 250 -15.41 -41.43 10.35
C GLU A 250 -15.21 -42.03 8.98
#